data_b52d786ec07a8ac6aa35d699232d3fcd
#
_entry.id   b52d786ec07a8ac6aa35d699232d3fcd
#
_cell.length_a   1.000
_cell.length_b   1.000
_cell.length_c   1.000
_cell.angle_alpha   90.00
_cell.angle_beta   90.00
_cell.angle_gamma   90.00
#
_symmetry.space_group_name_H-M   'P 1'
#
loop_
_entity.id
_entity.type
_entity.pdbx_description
1 polymer ?
#
loop_
_entity_poly.entity_id
_entity_poly.type
_entity_poly.pdbx_seq_one_letter_code
_entity_poly.pdbx_strand_id
1 'polypeptide(L)'
;ESLIVGYKNGDFKSVEVIKEYIDRIKKIDKAGPNLRSIIQINPDAIKIASELDNLLATGKLKGPLHGVPVILKDNIDSGDKMNTTAGSRALTNSKAIEDAFLVKNLRKSGAVILGKANLSEWANFRGQNSTSGWSGINGQTKNPYVLTRNPCGSSSGSGVAVSANLTVLAIGTETNGSIMCPSNANGIVGIKPT
;
A
#
# COMPACT_ATOMS: atom_id res chain seq x y z
N GLU A 1 13.67 -5.72 -8.76
CA GLU A 1 14.95 -5.74 -9.51
C GLU A 1 14.79 -5.10 -10.89
N SER A 2 13.81 -5.55 -11.68
CA SER A 2 13.53 -5.02 -13.03
C SER A 2 13.26 -3.50 -13.06
N LEU A 3 12.54 -2.94 -12.11
CA LEU A 3 12.30 -1.48 -12.03
C LEU A 3 13.62 -0.70 -11.88
N ILE A 4 14.49 -1.16 -10.98
CA ILE A 4 15.79 -0.48 -10.75
C ILE A 4 16.68 -0.55 -11.99
N VAL A 5 16.65 -1.68 -12.70
CA VAL A 5 17.38 -1.84 -13.96
C VAL A 5 16.84 -0.87 -15.01
N GLY A 6 15.52 -0.81 -15.21
CA GLY A 6 14.88 0.12 -16.15
C GLY A 6 15.17 1.58 -15.82
N TYR A 7 15.15 1.98 -14.54
CA TYR A 7 15.55 3.33 -14.14
C TYR A 7 17.01 3.65 -14.50
N LYS A 8 17.94 2.71 -14.23
CA LYS A 8 19.36 2.89 -14.56
C LYS A 8 19.62 2.97 -16.06
N ASN A 9 18.88 2.19 -16.84
CA ASN A 9 19.00 2.21 -18.30
C ASN A 9 18.34 3.43 -18.94
N GLY A 10 17.50 4.16 -18.20
CA GLY A 10 16.71 5.26 -18.74
C GLY A 10 15.48 4.81 -19.53
N ASP A 11 15.05 3.54 -19.40
CA ASP A 11 13.88 3.00 -20.10
C ASP A 11 12.59 3.72 -19.67
N PHE A 12 12.53 4.15 -18.42
CA PHE A 12 11.44 4.93 -17.81
C PHE A 12 11.91 5.59 -16.50
N LYS A 13 11.12 6.56 -16.01
CA LYS A 13 11.39 7.31 -14.77
C LYS A 13 10.51 6.83 -13.62
N SER A 14 10.99 7.02 -12.39
CA SER A 14 10.19 6.73 -11.19
C SER A 14 8.87 7.52 -11.19
N VAL A 15 8.90 8.79 -11.59
CA VAL A 15 7.71 9.63 -11.66
C VAL A 15 6.66 9.08 -12.64
N GLU A 16 7.07 8.46 -13.75
CA GLU A 16 6.16 7.86 -14.73
C GLU A 16 5.50 6.62 -14.15
N VAL A 17 6.28 5.75 -13.51
CA VAL A 17 5.77 4.56 -12.82
C VAL A 17 4.77 4.92 -11.71
N ILE A 18 5.08 5.92 -10.88
CA ILE A 18 4.17 6.37 -9.82
C ILE A 18 2.87 6.93 -10.39
N LYS A 19 2.92 7.72 -11.47
CA LYS A 19 1.72 8.24 -12.15
C LYS A 19 0.86 7.11 -12.69
N GLU A 20 1.46 6.12 -13.34
CA GLU A 20 0.73 4.97 -13.87
C GLU A 20 0.02 4.19 -12.76
N TYR A 21 0.67 3.91 -11.64
CA TYR A 21 0.03 3.26 -10.50
C TYR A 21 -1.11 4.09 -9.90
N ILE A 22 -0.95 5.42 -9.79
CA ILE A 22 -2.02 6.30 -9.32
C ILE A 22 -3.24 6.25 -10.27
N ASP A 23 -3.01 6.25 -11.58
CA ASP A 23 -4.08 6.17 -12.57
C ASP A 23 -4.77 4.79 -12.58
N ARG A 24 -4.02 3.71 -12.39
CA ARG A 24 -4.59 2.38 -12.19
C ARG A 24 -5.46 2.32 -10.93
N ILE A 25 -5.01 2.91 -9.81
CA ILE A 25 -5.81 2.99 -8.59
C ILE A 25 -7.13 3.73 -8.87
N LYS A 26 -7.09 4.86 -9.56
CA LYS A 26 -8.32 5.61 -9.91
C LYS A 26 -9.29 4.78 -10.76
N LYS A 27 -8.77 4.07 -11.77
CA LYS A 27 -9.57 3.31 -12.74
C LYS A 27 -10.12 1.99 -12.19
N ILE A 28 -9.37 1.30 -11.34
CA ILE A 28 -9.65 -0.08 -10.91
C ILE A 28 -10.14 -0.13 -9.47
N ASP A 29 -9.51 0.64 -8.57
CA ASP A 29 -9.81 0.61 -7.13
C ASP A 29 -10.96 1.55 -6.75
N LYS A 30 -10.99 2.75 -7.34
CA LYS A 30 -11.99 3.80 -7.04
C LYS A 30 -13.16 3.82 -8.02
N ALA A 31 -12.96 3.32 -9.23
CA ALA A 31 -13.98 3.19 -10.27
C ALA A 31 -13.95 1.76 -10.84
N GLY A 32 -14.62 1.48 -11.96
CA GLY A 32 -14.67 0.16 -12.59
C GLY A 32 -15.06 -0.95 -11.60
N PRO A 33 -14.20 -1.96 -11.37
CA PRO A 33 -14.43 -3.02 -10.39
C PRO A 33 -14.67 -2.51 -8.97
N ASN A 34 -14.15 -1.32 -8.65
CA ASN A 34 -14.30 -0.66 -7.36
C ASN A 34 -13.87 -1.58 -6.21
N LEU A 35 -12.59 -1.95 -6.22
CA LEU A 35 -12.01 -2.94 -5.29
C LEU A 35 -11.95 -2.44 -3.85
N ARG A 36 -11.87 -1.12 -3.65
CA ARG A 36 -11.78 -0.48 -2.34
C ARG A 36 -10.61 -0.98 -1.49
N SER A 37 -9.49 -1.25 -2.15
CA SER A 37 -8.28 -1.71 -1.48
C SER A 37 -7.43 -0.58 -0.91
N ILE A 38 -7.56 0.63 -1.47
CA ILE A 38 -6.79 1.80 -1.08
C ILE A 38 -7.69 2.80 -0.35
N ILE A 39 -7.30 3.24 0.84
CA ILE A 39 -7.98 4.31 1.59
C ILE A 39 -7.53 5.66 1.05
N GLN A 40 -6.22 5.88 1.01
CA GLN A 40 -5.62 7.18 0.73
C GLN A 40 -4.39 7.03 -0.16
N ILE A 41 -4.25 7.91 -1.15
CA ILE A 41 -3.03 8.08 -1.94
C ILE A 41 -2.18 9.16 -1.29
N ASN A 42 -0.88 8.94 -1.21
CA ASN A 42 0.05 9.93 -0.68
C ASN A 42 0.11 11.16 -1.61
N PRO A 43 -0.28 12.34 -1.15
CA PRO A 43 -0.29 13.55 -1.97
C PRO A 43 1.11 13.97 -2.45
N ASP A 44 2.16 13.53 -1.76
CA ASP A 44 3.54 13.86 -2.10
C ASP A 44 4.24 12.76 -2.93
N ALA A 45 3.57 11.66 -3.29
CA ALA A 45 4.19 10.53 -3.98
C ALA A 45 4.89 10.94 -5.30
N ILE A 46 4.24 11.76 -6.11
CA ILE A 46 4.81 12.24 -7.40
C ILE A 46 6.04 13.14 -7.15
N LYS A 47 5.98 14.03 -6.15
CA LYS A 47 7.11 14.89 -5.78
C LYS A 47 8.30 14.06 -5.34
N ILE A 48 8.09 13.09 -4.45
CA ILE A 48 9.14 12.18 -3.96
C ILE A 48 9.76 11.40 -5.11
N ALA A 49 8.96 10.88 -6.04
CA ALA A 49 9.46 10.18 -7.21
C ALA A 49 10.33 11.07 -8.10
N SER A 50 9.91 12.32 -8.33
CA SER A 50 10.70 13.30 -9.09
C SER A 50 12.03 13.64 -8.42
N GLU A 51 12.07 13.75 -7.09
CA GLU A 51 13.32 13.95 -6.33
C GLU A 51 14.28 12.75 -6.48
N LEU A 52 13.74 11.53 -6.52
CA LEU A 52 14.53 10.33 -6.78
C LEU A 52 15.07 10.29 -8.21
N ASP A 53 14.28 10.67 -9.21
CA ASP A 53 14.74 10.77 -10.60
C ASP A 53 15.88 11.80 -10.74
N ASN A 54 15.77 12.96 -10.05
CA ASN A 54 16.83 13.96 -10.01
C ASN A 54 18.11 13.42 -9.35
N LEU A 55 17.98 12.64 -8.29
CA LEU A 55 19.12 12.00 -7.63
C LEU A 55 19.80 11.01 -8.58
N LEU A 56 19.00 10.18 -9.27
CA LEU A 56 19.53 9.21 -10.24
C LEU A 56 20.25 9.89 -11.41
N ALA A 57 19.76 11.04 -11.87
CA ALA A 57 20.44 11.85 -12.91
C ALA A 57 21.86 12.29 -12.51
N THR A 58 22.16 12.33 -11.20
CA THR A 58 23.53 12.54 -10.70
C THR A 58 24.36 11.25 -10.58
N GLY A 59 23.86 10.12 -11.08
CA GLY A 59 24.50 8.81 -10.99
C GLY A 59 24.32 8.11 -9.63
N LYS A 60 23.41 8.61 -8.75
CA LYS A 60 23.24 8.08 -7.40
C LYS A 60 21.88 7.42 -7.22
N LEU A 61 21.87 6.26 -6.58
CA LEU A 61 20.66 5.62 -6.03
C LEU A 61 20.53 5.97 -4.56
N LYS A 62 19.31 6.18 -4.08
CA LYS A 62 19.04 6.36 -2.65
C LYS A 62 19.20 5.05 -1.86
N GLY A 63 18.95 3.91 -2.52
CA GLY A 63 19.05 2.58 -1.92
C GLY A 63 18.43 1.49 -2.80
N PRO A 64 18.32 0.27 -2.30
CA PRO A 64 17.87 -0.89 -3.09
C PRO A 64 16.40 -0.85 -3.52
N LEU A 65 15.60 0.04 -2.94
CA LEU A 65 14.18 0.25 -3.31
C LEU A 65 13.97 1.61 -4.00
N HIS A 66 15.00 2.18 -4.60
CA HIS A 66 14.92 3.48 -5.27
C HIS A 66 13.77 3.55 -6.26
N GLY A 67 12.80 4.43 -5.99
CA GLY A 67 11.62 4.65 -6.86
C GLY A 67 10.55 3.54 -6.81
N VAL A 68 10.72 2.51 -5.98
CA VAL A 68 9.75 1.41 -5.89
C VAL A 68 8.50 1.86 -5.12
N PRO A 69 7.29 1.77 -5.72
CA PRO A 69 6.05 2.09 -5.03
C PRO A 69 5.71 1.03 -3.98
N VAL A 70 5.36 1.51 -2.77
CA VAL A 70 4.97 0.68 -1.63
C VAL A 70 3.68 1.21 -1.02
N ILE A 71 2.72 0.33 -0.75
CA ILE A 71 1.50 0.66 0.00
C ILE A 71 1.60 0.11 1.42
N LEU A 72 1.18 0.91 2.40
CA LEU A 72 1.17 0.55 3.81
C LEU A 72 -0.26 0.23 4.26
N LYS A 73 -0.46 -0.83 5.03
CA LYS A 73 -1.72 -1.05 5.74
C LYS A 73 -2.03 0.14 6.66
N ASP A 74 -3.29 0.55 6.75
CA ASP A 74 -3.69 1.80 7.40
C ASP A 74 -3.61 1.81 8.94
N ASN A 75 -3.00 0.80 9.53
CA ASN A 75 -2.59 0.78 10.94
C ASN A 75 -1.07 0.93 11.14
N ILE A 76 -0.34 1.27 10.08
CA ILE A 76 1.10 1.53 10.12
C ILE A 76 1.32 3.03 10.05
N ASP A 77 2.00 3.59 11.04
CA ASP A 77 2.27 5.01 11.12
C ASP A 77 3.21 5.50 10.02
N SER A 78 2.82 6.60 9.39
CA SER A 78 3.67 7.35 8.46
C SER A 78 3.62 8.83 8.82
N GLY A 79 4.77 9.41 9.15
CA GLY A 79 4.95 10.82 9.55
C GLY A 79 4.91 11.76 8.35
N ASP A 80 3.83 11.69 7.56
CA ASP A 80 3.60 12.50 6.37
C ASP A 80 2.19 13.11 6.38
N LYS A 81 1.67 13.50 5.22
CA LYS A 81 0.34 14.13 5.14
C LYS A 81 -0.82 13.14 5.23
N MET A 82 -0.55 11.83 5.19
CA MET A 82 -1.58 10.81 5.30
C MET A 82 -2.00 10.59 6.76
N ASN A 83 -3.23 10.08 6.93
CA ASN A 83 -3.74 9.70 8.23
C ASN A 83 -3.42 8.22 8.51
N THR A 84 -3.39 7.84 9.78
CA THR A 84 -3.35 6.45 10.24
C THR A 84 -4.60 6.19 11.05
N THR A 85 -5.53 5.40 10.50
CA THR A 85 -6.91 5.35 11.05
C THR A 85 -7.31 3.97 11.56
N ALA A 86 -6.53 2.93 11.29
CA ALA A 86 -6.94 1.54 11.53
C ALA A 86 -8.34 1.21 10.94
N GLY A 87 -8.77 1.96 9.91
CA GLY A 87 -10.08 1.85 9.27
C GLY A 87 -11.23 2.50 10.05
N SER A 88 -10.96 3.10 11.20
CA SER A 88 -11.99 3.64 12.10
C SER A 88 -12.31 5.11 11.79
N ARG A 89 -13.60 5.43 11.71
CA ARG A 89 -14.08 6.81 11.56
C ARG A 89 -13.69 7.71 12.73
N ALA A 90 -13.50 7.14 13.94
CA ALA A 90 -13.04 7.88 15.10
C ALA A 90 -11.63 8.47 14.92
N LEU A 91 -10.82 7.87 14.03
CA LEU A 91 -9.44 8.29 13.74
C LEU A 91 -9.27 8.95 12.37
N THR A 92 -10.35 9.43 11.74
CA THR A 92 -10.33 9.99 10.38
C THR A 92 -9.27 11.08 10.19
N ASN A 93 -8.99 11.87 11.24
CA ASN A 93 -8.01 12.97 11.20
C ASN A 93 -6.74 12.64 11.99
N SER A 94 -6.54 11.37 12.40
CA SER A 94 -5.37 10.96 13.16
C SER A 94 -4.14 10.93 12.25
N LYS A 95 -3.17 11.77 12.57
CA LYS A 95 -1.84 11.79 11.91
C LYS A 95 -0.80 11.27 12.87
N ALA A 96 0.05 10.39 12.36
CA ALA A 96 1.21 9.97 13.12
C ALA A 96 2.22 11.13 13.25
N ILE A 97 2.84 11.25 14.43
CA ILE A 97 3.87 12.26 14.70
C ILE A 97 5.14 11.94 13.91
N GLU A 98 5.43 10.65 13.73
CA GLU A 98 6.62 10.17 13.03
C GLU A 98 6.35 8.85 12.28
N ASP A 99 7.25 8.49 11.39
CA ASP A 99 7.22 7.19 10.72
C ASP A 99 7.45 6.04 11.72
N ALA A 100 6.73 4.95 11.58
CA ALA A 100 7.09 3.67 12.18
C ALA A 100 8.49 3.24 11.72
N PHE A 101 9.20 2.47 12.53
CA PHE A 101 10.58 2.04 12.24
C PHE A 101 10.75 1.44 10.85
N LEU A 102 9.84 0.56 10.44
CA LEU A 102 9.87 -0.03 9.11
C LEU A 102 9.68 1.00 7.99
N VAL A 103 8.85 2.03 8.20
CA VAL A 103 8.60 3.09 7.21
C VAL A 103 9.84 3.97 7.04
N LYS A 104 10.52 4.31 8.15
CA LYS A 104 11.84 4.97 8.12
C LYS A 104 12.84 4.18 7.25
N ASN A 105 12.89 2.86 7.42
CA ASN A 105 13.80 1.99 6.65
C ASN A 105 13.40 1.91 5.17
N LEU A 106 12.11 1.82 4.85
CA LEU A 106 11.62 1.84 3.45
C LEU A 106 12.03 3.15 2.76
N ARG A 107 11.78 4.30 3.39
CA ARG A 107 12.17 5.61 2.83
C ARG A 107 13.70 5.76 2.71
N LYS A 108 14.45 5.27 3.69
CA LYS A 108 15.93 5.24 3.63
C LYS A 108 16.42 4.39 2.45
N SER A 109 15.73 3.30 2.18
CA SER A 109 16.02 2.42 1.03
C SER A 109 15.56 2.98 -0.32
N GLY A 110 14.89 4.14 -0.34
CA GLY A 110 14.45 4.83 -1.55
C GLY A 110 13.04 4.47 -2.02
N ALA A 111 12.27 3.74 -1.23
CA ALA A 111 10.87 3.44 -1.56
C ALA A 111 10.00 4.70 -1.60
N VAL A 112 9.03 4.73 -2.50
CA VAL A 112 7.97 5.74 -2.56
C VAL A 112 6.75 5.17 -1.85
N ILE A 113 6.41 5.71 -0.68
CA ILE A 113 5.16 5.34 -0.01
C ILE A 113 4.01 5.93 -0.82
N LEU A 114 3.33 5.05 -1.56
CA LEU A 114 2.29 5.40 -2.52
C LEU A 114 0.94 5.72 -1.86
N GLY A 115 0.65 5.08 -0.73
CA GLY A 115 -0.64 5.27 -0.07
C GLY A 115 -0.87 4.34 1.12
N LYS A 116 -2.11 4.39 1.62
CA LYS A 116 -2.61 3.55 2.71
C LYS A 116 -3.65 2.55 2.20
N ALA A 117 -3.45 1.28 2.54
CA ALA A 117 -4.35 0.18 2.18
C ALA A 117 -5.47 0.02 3.20
N ASN A 118 -6.65 -0.30 2.70
CA ASN A 118 -7.78 -0.71 3.54
C ASN A 118 -7.46 -2.00 4.32
N LEU A 119 -8.15 -2.18 5.40
CA LEU A 119 -7.98 -3.32 6.30
C LEU A 119 -9.33 -3.72 6.89
N SER A 120 -9.41 -4.89 7.48
CA SER A 120 -10.49 -5.17 8.43
C SER A 120 -10.34 -4.20 9.59
N GLU A 121 -11.38 -3.43 9.90
CA GLU A 121 -11.36 -2.38 10.93
C GLU A 121 -10.74 -2.90 12.24
N TRP A 122 -9.78 -2.16 12.80
CA TRP A 122 -9.01 -2.57 13.98
C TRP A 122 -8.35 -3.95 13.86
N ALA A 123 -7.96 -4.35 12.64
CA ALA A 123 -7.33 -5.65 12.34
C ALA A 123 -8.17 -6.87 12.81
N ASN A 124 -9.50 -6.79 12.69
CA ASN A 124 -10.48 -7.76 13.20
C ASN A 124 -10.57 -7.85 14.75
N PHE A 125 -9.92 -6.96 15.48
CA PHE A 125 -9.95 -6.98 16.96
C PHE A 125 -11.26 -6.43 17.54
N ARG A 126 -12.07 -5.74 16.73
CA ARG A 126 -13.24 -4.99 17.17
C ARG A 126 -14.38 -5.84 17.74
N GLY A 127 -14.57 -7.07 17.26
CA GLY A 127 -15.67 -7.94 17.70
C GLY A 127 -15.69 -9.28 17.00
N GLN A 128 -16.45 -10.22 17.55
CA GLN A 128 -16.55 -11.59 17.05
C GLN A 128 -17.16 -11.71 15.65
N ASN A 129 -18.03 -10.75 15.27
CA ASN A 129 -18.73 -10.73 13.98
C ASN A 129 -18.13 -9.73 12.99
N SER A 130 -16.83 -9.39 13.12
CA SER A 130 -16.18 -8.50 12.16
C SER A 130 -15.99 -9.19 10.81
N THR A 131 -16.23 -8.43 9.73
CA THR A 131 -16.07 -8.92 8.36
C THR A 131 -14.68 -8.57 7.85
N SER A 132 -13.94 -9.57 7.36
CA SER A 132 -12.62 -9.35 6.76
C SER A 132 -12.71 -8.41 5.56
N GLY A 133 -11.87 -7.38 5.57
CA GLY A 133 -11.77 -6.38 4.51
C GLY A 133 -12.77 -5.23 4.61
N TRP A 134 -13.61 -5.19 5.63
CA TRP A 134 -14.51 -4.07 5.87
C TRP A 134 -13.92 -3.07 6.85
N SER A 135 -14.07 -1.79 6.54
CA SER A 135 -13.76 -0.69 7.45
C SER A 135 -14.82 0.41 7.40
N GLY A 136 -14.98 1.15 8.50
CA GLY A 136 -15.90 2.30 8.56
C GLY A 136 -15.50 3.43 7.61
N ILE A 137 -14.24 3.54 7.22
CA ILE A 137 -13.72 4.60 6.34
C ILE A 137 -13.94 4.26 4.87
N ASN A 138 -13.62 3.02 4.44
CA ASN A 138 -13.58 2.69 3.01
C ASN A 138 -14.58 1.59 2.61
N GLY A 139 -15.37 1.05 3.55
CA GLY A 139 -16.29 -0.06 3.29
C GLY A 139 -15.57 -1.37 3.01
N GLN A 140 -16.22 -2.24 2.24
CA GLN A 140 -15.75 -3.60 1.95
C GLN A 140 -14.75 -3.63 0.80
N THR A 141 -13.53 -4.07 1.07
CA THR A 141 -12.56 -4.47 0.05
C THR A 141 -13.02 -5.78 -0.60
N LYS A 142 -12.95 -5.84 -1.92
CA LYS A 142 -13.40 -6.99 -2.72
C LYS A 142 -12.21 -7.83 -3.16
N ASN A 143 -12.43 -9.14 -3.30
CA ASN A 143 -11.46 -10.01 -3.95
C ASN A 143 -11.37 -9.69 -5.44
N PRO A 144 -10.17 -9.48 -6.03
CA PRO A 144 -10.04 -9.04 -7.42
C PRO A 144 -10.42 -10.10 -8.46
N TYR A 145 -10.41 -11.37 -8.08
CA TYR A 145 -10.84 -12.48 -8.98
C TYR A 145 -12.32 -12.74 -8.91
N VAL A 146 -12.92 -12.57 -7.71
CA VAL A 146 -14.35 -12.80 -7.50
C VAL A 146 -14.92 -11.66 -6.67
N LEU A 147 -15.45 -10.64 -7.33
CA LEU A 147 -15.88 -9.36 -6.73
C LEU A 147 -16.95 -9.49 -5.63
N THR A 148 -17.67 -10.62 -5.58
CA THR A 148 -18.68 -10.93 -4.55
C THR A 148 -18.10 -11.60 -3.31
N ARG A 149 -16.79 -11.94 -3.31
CA ARG A 149 -16.09 -12.55 -2.19
C ARG A 149 -15.25 -11.52 -1.42
N ASN A 150 -15.11 -11.72 -0.11
CA ASN A 150 -14.13 -10.95 0.65
C ASN A 150 -12.72 -11.50 0.37
N PRO A 151 -11.67 -10.65 0.49
CA PRO A 151 -10.30 -11.02 0.17
C PRO A 151 -9.55 -11.64 1.35
N CYS A 152 -10.25 -12.11 2.41
CA CYS A 152 -9.65 -12.38 3.71
C CYS A 152 -9.03 -11.11 4.34
N GLY A 153 -8.42 -11.23 5.49
CA GLY A 153 -7.84 -10.09 6.22
C GLY A 153 -6.98 -10.54 7.42
N SER A 154 -6.53 -9.59 8.19
CA SER A 154 -6.94 -8.17 8.20
C SER A 154 -6.18 -7.26 7.22
N SER A 155 -5.06 -7.68 6.60
CA SER A 155 -4.33 -6.89 5.58
C SER A 155 -4.98 -7.02 4.20
N SER A 156 -6.30 -6.82 4.13
CA SER A 156 -7.14 -7.08 2.95
C SER A 156 -6.75 -6.22 1.77
N GLY A 157 -6.67 -4.91 1.96
CA GLY A 157 -6.30 -3.98 0.92
C GLY A 157 -4.85 -4.14 0.46
N SER A 158 -3.93 -4.49 1.37
CA SER A 158 -2.53 -4.79 1.02
C SER A 158 -2.46 -5.98 0.04
N GLY A 159 -3.18 -7.07 0.34
CA GLY A 159 -3.23 -8.24 -0.53
C GLY A 159 -3.87 -7.95 -1.89
N VAL A 160 -5.02 -7.28 -1.89
CA VAL A 160 -5.74 -6.91 -3.11
C VAL A 160 -4.95 -5.93 -3.98
N ALA A 161 -4.28 -4.94 -3.38
CA ALA A 161 -3.51 -3.96 -4.13
C ALA A 161 -2.37 -4.61 -4.93
N VAL A 162 -1.66 -5.56 -4.34
CA VAL A 162 -0.61 -6.31 -5.04
C VAL A 162 -1.21 -7.21 -6.12
N SER A 163 -2.25 -7.98 -5.79
CA SER A 163 -2.91 -8.90 -6.72
C SER A 163 -3.49 -8.21 -7.95
N ALA A 164 -4.08 -7.01 -7.78
CA ALA A 164 -4.64 -6.20 -8.87
C ALA A 164 -3.59 -5.32 -9.57
N ASN A 165 -2.30 -5.47 -9.25
CA ASN A 165 -1.22 -4.65 -9.79
C ASN A 165 -1.46 -3.14 -9.60
N LEU A 166 -1.82 -2.74 -8.38
CA LEU A 166 -1.98 -1.34 -7.97
C LEU A 166 -0.74 -0.81 -7.24
N THR A 167 0.22 -1.68 -6.98
CA THR A 167 1.53 -1.41 -6.39
C THR A 167 2.45 -2.59 -6.66
N VAL A 168 3.76 -2.39 -6.53
CA VAL A 168 4.74 -3.49 -6.67
C VAL A 168 4.74 -4.38 -5.45
N LEU A 169 4.66 -3.79 -4.26
CA LEU A 169 4.59 -4.51 -2.99
C LEU A 169 3.78 -3.72 -1.96
N ALA A 170 3.28 -4.42 -0.96
CA ALA A 170 2.55 -3.80 0.13
C ALA A 170 2.99 -4.36 1.48
N ILE A 171 2.87 -3.53 2.50
CA ILE A 171 3.14 -3.93 3.87
C ILE A 171 1.81 -4.20 4.58
N GLY A 172 1.70 -5.38 5.16
CA GLY A 172 0.63 -5.77 6.06
C GLY A 172 1.11 -5.82 7.51
N THR A 173 0.20 -6.20 8.40
CA THR A 173 0.52 -6.54 9.81
C THR A 173 -0.20 -7.84 10.16
N GLU A 174 0.44 -8.66 10.96
CA GLU A 174 -0.16 -9.94 11.39
C GLU A 174 0.17 -10.26 12.85
N THR A 175 -0.89 -10.57 13.60
CA THR A 175 -0.78 -11.31 14.85
C THR A 175 -1.02 -12.80 14.57
N ASN A 176 -2.12 -13.11 13.85
CA ASN A 176 -2.47 -14.47 13.47
C ASN A 176 -3.26 -14.45 12.15
N GLY A 177 -2.66 -14.91 11.06
CA GLY A 177 -3.27 -15.05 9.73
C GLY A 177 -3.43 -13.78 8.92
N SER A 178 -3.21 -12.59 9.49
CA SER A 178 -3.58 -11.31 8.86
C SER A 178 -2.70 -10.86 7.67
N ILE A 179 -1.61 -11.54 7.36
CA ILE A 179 -0.82 -11.45 6.12
C ILE A 179 -1.06 -12.72 5.30
N MET A 180 -0.93 -13.88 5.93
CA MET A 180 -0.96 -15.16 5.24
C MET A 180 -2.32 -15.44 4.60
N CYS A 181 -3.43 -15.16 5.31
CA CYS A 181 -4.77 -15.38 4.77
C CYS A 181 -5.08 -14.50 3.55
N PRO A 182 -4.93 -13.17 3.59
CA PRO A 182 -5.17 -12.35 2.40
C PRO A 182 -4.17 -12.64 1.27
N SER A 183 -2.93 -13.04 1.56
CA SER A 183 -1.98 -13.45 0.53
C SER A 183 -2.46 -14.69 -0.22
N ASN A 184 -2.89 -15.72 0.51
CA ASN A 184 -3.43 -16.94 -0.08
C ASN A 184 -4.73 -16.66 -0.87
N ALA A 185 -5.68 -15.92 -0.28
CA ALA A 185 -6.97 -15.63 -0.91
C ALA A 185 -6.88 -14.78 -2.18
N ASN A 186 -5.80 -14.01 -2.34
CA ASN A 186 -5.58 -13.13 -3.49
C ASN A 186 -4.44 -13.60 -4.41
N GLY A 187 -3.92 -14.82 -4.23
CA GLY A 187 -2.96 -15.45 -5.13
C GLY A 187 -1.62 -14.73 -5.21
N ILE A 188 -1.11 -14.22 -4.07
CA ILE A 188 0.17 -13.53 -4.00
C ILE A 188 1.10 -14.22 -2.99
N VAL A 189 2.39 -13.88 -3.05
CA VAL A 189 3.36 -14.32 -2.05
C VAL A 189 3.24 -13.45 -0.79
N GLY A 190 2.98 -14.08 0.35
CA GLY A 190 3.00 -13.47 1.66
C GLY A 190 4.24 -13.89 2.45
N ILE A 191 4.90 -12.92 3.09
CA ILE A 191 6.05 -13.16 3.97
C ILE A 191 5.72 -12.58 5.34
N LYS A 192 5.69 -13.44 6.35
CA LYS A 192 5.56 -13.04 7.75
C LYS A 192 6.82 -13.48 8.47
N PRO A 193 7.69 -12.55 8.86
CA PRO A 193 8.86 -12.89 9.68
C PRO A 193 8.44 -13.37 11.06
N THR A 194 9.33 -14.10 11.70
CA THR A 194 9.16 -14.59 13.09
C THR A 194 9.21 -13.46 14.10
#